data_4da024c03c076e147ca822f086df6622
#
_entry.id   4da024c03c076e147ca822f086df6622
#
_cell.length_a   1.000
_cell.length_b   1.000
_cell.length_c   1.000
_cell.angle_alpha   90.00
_cell.angle_beta   90.00
_cell.angle_gamma   90.00
#
_symmetry.space_group_name_H-M   'P 1'
#
loop_
_entity.id
_entity.type
_entity.pdbx_description
1 polymer ?
#
loop_
_entity_poly.entity_id
_entity_poly.type
_entity_poly.pdbx_seq_one_letter_code
_entity_poly.pdbx_strand_id
1 'polypeptide(L)'
;DDGSRDELDTKVELMNDYGVSRDEKDVPEFLQYYNDRYDKMKKLLMRRSELRSATSVKRLERRSEGDQAAVIGMVKDKYSTSSGKYIVSIEDKTGTFKALVNEREGDKIIPDEMLGISGNMGGDIIYADSVIRPDLPIPDGVKTTKDEVKAAYISDLHIGSEDTLHDRLDRFADWLGTTDASDVGYLVMPGYVVE
;
A
#
# COMPACT_ATOMS: atom_id res chain seq x y z
N ASP A 1 -31.79 -22.49 -29.19
CA ASP A 1 -31.88 -21.90 -27.85
C ASP A 1 -30.95 -20.71 -27.81
N ASP A 2 -31.57 -19.55 -27.98
CA ASP A 2 -30.90 -18.25 -27.81
C ASP A 2 -30.68 -18.07 -26.30
N GLY A 3 -29.50 -18.49 -25.83
CA GLY A 3 -29.04 -18.25 -24.48
C GLY A 3 -28.69 -16.77 -24.32
N SER A 4 -29.73 -15.93 -24.30
CA SER A 4 -29.57 -14.56 -23.82
C SER A 4 -29.09 -14.66 -22.37
N ARG A 5 -27.79 -14.43 -22.14
CA ARG A 5 -27.30 -14.12 -20.80
C ARG A 5 -28.11 -12.93 -20.33
N ASP A 6 -28.84 -13.06 -19.23
CA ASP A 6 -29.50 -11.94 -18.60
C ASP A 6 -28.46 -10.82 -18.47
N GLU A 7 -28.72 -9.66 -19.10
CA GLU A 7 -27.83 -8.51 -18.98
C GLU A 7 -27.74 -8.14 -17.51
N LEU A 8 -26.55 -8.35 -16.94
CA LEU A 8 -26.26 -7.89 -15.59
C LEU A 8 -26.42 -6.36 -15.56
N ASP A 9 -27.35 -5.87 -14.74
CA ASP A 9 -27.52 -4.42 -14.53
C ASP A 9 -26.29 -3.89 -13.79
N THR A 10 -25.28 -3.52 -14.58
CA THR A 10 -23.98 -3.07 -14.06
C THR A 10 -23.89 -1.57 -14.09
N LYS A 11 -23.74 -0.98 -12.92
CA LYS A 11 -23.40 0.43 -12.78
C LYS A 11 -21.88 0.57 -12.55
N VAL A 12 -21.19 1.09 -13.55
CA VAL A 12 -19.77 1.47 -13.40
C VAL A 12 -19.67 2.93 -12.99
N GLU A 13 -19.03 3.20 -11.88
CA GLU A 13 -18.74 4.54 -11.39
C GLU A 13 -17.22 4.76 -11.37
N LEU A 14 -16.73 5.67 -12.20
CA LEU A 14 -15.33 6.04 -12.23
C LEU A 14 -15.03 6.96 -11.04
N MET A 15 -14.44 6.41 -9.98
CA MET A 15 -14.13 7.16 -8.76
C MET A 15 -12.94 8.11 -8.92
N ASN A 16 -12.03 7.81 -9.83
CA ASN A 16 -10.83 8.60 -10.06
C ASN A 16 -10.29 8.34 -11.46
N ASP A 17 -10.07 9.39 -12.23
CA ASP A 17 -9.42 9.30 -13.53
C ASP A 17 -7.99 9.87 -13.40
N TYR A 18 -7.00 9.02 -13.67
CA TYR A 18 -5.61 9.42 -13.68
C TYR A 18 -5.23 9.89 -15.09
N GLY A 19 -5.46 11.18 -15.35
CA GLY A 19 -4.88 11.81 -16.52
C GLY A 19 -3.35 11.74 -16.45
N VAL A 20 -2.73 10.95 -17.31
CA VAL A 20 -1.27 10.87 -17.39
C VAL A 20 -0.79 12.04 -18.23
N SER A 21 -0.21 13.08 -17.61
CA SER A 21 0.64 14.04 -18.32
C SER A 21 1.91 13.32 -18.78
N ARG A 22 2.19 13.40 -20.07
CA ARG A 22 3.42 12.85 -20.69
C ARG A 22 4.57 13.85 -20.69
N ASP A 23 4.43 14.98 -20.01
CA ASP A 23 5.47 16.00 -19.93
C ASP A 23 6.67 15.47 -19.15
N GLU A 24 7.87 15.87 -19.59
CA GLU A 24 9.09 15.60 -18.82
C GLU A 24 8.97 16.23 -17.44
N LYS A 25 9.06 15.40 -16.40
CA LYS A 25 8.97 15.85 -15.01
C LYS A 25 10.32 16.35 -14.54
N ASP A 26 10.33 17.54 -13.99
CA ASP A 26 11.53 18.12 -13.39
C ASP A 26 11.72 17.66 -11.91
N VAL A 27 12.88 18.00 -11.33
CA VAL A 27 13.21 17.63 -9.96
C VAL A 27 12.19 18.14 -8.92
N PRO A 28 11.67 19.39 -9.00
CA PRO A 28 10.60 19.86 -8.12
C PRO A 28 9.34 19.01 -8.14
N GLU A 29 8.91 18.52 -9.30
CA GLU A 29 7.72 17.67 -9.43
C GLU A 29 7.92 16.30 -8.76
N PHE A 30 9.11 15.71 -8.88
CA PHE A 30 9.46 14.50 -8.14
C PHE A 30 9.44 14.74 -6.63
N LEU A 31 10.00 15.84 -6.16
CA LEU A 31 9.96 16.19 -4.74
C LEU A 31 8.53 16.41 -4.25
N GLN A 32 7.67 17.02 -5.05
CA GLN A 32 6.25 17.17 -4.72
C GLN A 32 5.55 15.82 -4.61
N TYR A 33 5.79 14.91 -5.56
CA TYR A 33 5.23 13.56 -5.55
C TYR A 33 5.57 12.81 -4.25
N TYR A 34 6.84 12.80 -3.85
CA TYR A 34 7.28 12.13 -2.62
C TYR A 34 6.72 12.81 -1.36
N ASN A 35 6.65 14.13 -1.34
CA ASN A 35 6.02 14.86 -0.24
C ASN A 35 4.54 14.55 -0.11
N ASP A 36 3.81 14.50 -1.22
CA ASP A 36 2.38 14.14 -1.23
C ASP A 36 2.16 12.70 -0.75
N ARG A 37 3.01 11.77 -1.19
CA ARG A 37 2.99 10.39 -0.70
C ARG A 37 3.20 10.35 0.82
N TYR A 38 4.24 11.03 1.32
CA TYR A 38 4.52 11.13 2.75
C TYR A 38 3.32 11.67 3.53
N ASP A 39 2.74 12.78 3.09
CA ASP A 39 1.62 13.43 3.78
C ASP A 39 0.34 12.57 3.76
N LYS A 40 0.07 11.86 2.69
CA LYS A 40 -1.05 10.91 2.58
C LYS A 40 -0.88 9.74 3.55
N MET A 41 0.28 9.11 3.57
CA MET A 41 0.59 8.00 4.48
C MET A 41 0.56 8.45 5.95
N LYS A 42 1.10 9.61 6.26
CA LYS A 42 1.03 10.21 7.60
C LYS A 42 -0.42 10.42 8.04
N LYS A 43 -1.31 10.90 7.17
CA LYS A 43 -2.74 11.06 7.48
C LYS A 43 -3.41 9.72 7.81
N LEU A 44 -3.04 8.63 7.13
CA LEU A 44 -3.56 7.29 7.43
C LEU A 44 -3.10 6.83 8.82
N LEU A 45 -1.80 6.96 9.11
CA LEU A 45 -1.22 6.58 10.40
C LEU A 45 -1.80 7.39 11.57
N MET A 46 -2.05 8.68 11.40
CA MET A 46 -2.63 9.54 12.45
C MET A 46 -4.06 9.16 12.85
N ARG A 47 -4.76 8.33 12.06
CA ARG A 47 -6.08 7.79 12.44
C ARG A 47 -6.00 6.70 13.52
N ARG A 48 -4.82 6.15 13.73
CA ARG A 48 -4.59 5.11 14.73
C ARG A 48 -4.53 5.72 16.13
N SER A 49 -5.20 5.08 17.07
CA SER A 49 -5.29 5.55 18.47
C SER A 49 -3.93 5.73 19.11
N GLU A 50 -3.01 4.81 18.84
CA GLU A 50 -1.64 4.75 19.36
C GLU A 50 -0.76 5.92 18.89
N LEU A 51 -1.14 6.53 17.77
CA LEU A 51 -0.39 7.62 17.14
C LEU A 51 -1.05 9.00 17.28
N ARG A 52 -2.13 9.13 18.06
CA ARG A 52 -2.78 10.43 18.30
C ARG A 52 -1.86 11.45 18.95
N SER A 53 -0.90 11.00 19.75
CA SER A 53 0.12 11.85 20.39
C SER A 53 1.39 12.01 19.56
N ALA A 54 1.40 11.49 18.32
CA ALA A 54 2.58 11.57 17.47
C ALA A 54 3.00 13.01 17.22
N THR A 55 4.29 13.25 17.37
CA THR A 55 4.91 14.56 17.21
C THR A 55 6.06 14.50 16.20
N SER A 56 6.57 15.66 15.80
CA SER A 56 7.74 15.72 14.91
C SER A 56 9.01 15.32 15.66
N VAL A 57 10.01 14.83 14.90
CA VAL A 57 11.33 14.46 15.44
C VAL A 57 11.92 15.60 16.25
N LYS A 58 11.91 16.83 15.73
CA LYS A 58 12.41 18.02 16.42
C LYS A 58 11.76 18.27 17.79
N ARG A 59 10.51 17.85 17.98
CA ARG A 59 9.82 17.94 19.26
C ARG A 59 10.15 16.78 20.18
N LEU A 60 10.44 15.59 19.63
CA LEU A 60 10.89 14.44 20.42
C LEU A 60 12.20 14.71 21.14
N GLU A 61 13.15 15.40 20.49
CA GLU A 61 14.44 15.76 21.07
C GLU A 61 14.33 16.60 22.37
N ARG A 62 13.16 17.16 22.63
CA ARG A 62 12.89 17.96 23.83
C ARG A 62 12.18 17.20 24.94
N ARG A 63 11.85 15.93 24.72
CA ARG A 63 11.17 15.11 25.71
C ARG A 63 12.17 14.52 26.71
N SER A 64 11.70 14.32 27.92
CA SER A 64 12.49 13.72 28.98
C SER A 64 12.49 12.20 28.90
N GLU A 65 13.51 11.59 29.46
CA GLU A 65 13.56 10.13 29.64
C GLU A 65 12.36 9.64 30.46
N GLY A 66 11.75 8.54 30.00
CA GLY A 66 10.54 7.98 30.58
C GLY A 66 9.23 8.56 30.03
N ASP A 67 9.26 9.68 29.30
CA ASP A 67 8.05 10.22 28.69
C ASP A 67 7.49 9.27 27.63
N GLN A 68 6.17 9.18 27.54
CA GLN A 68 5.53 8.52 26.40
C GLN A 68 5.77 9.33 25.13
N ALA A 69 6.15 8.65 24.07
CA ALA A 69 6.47 9.23 22.79
C ALA A 69 5.82 8.47 21.64
N ALA A 70 5.41 9.21 20.65
CA ALA A 70 5.01 8.63 19.35
C ALA A 70 5.55 9.51 18.22
N VAL A 71 5.99 8.85 17.14
CA VAL A 71 6.54 9.48 15.93
C VAL A 71 6.00 8.78 14.70
N ILE A 72 5.82 9.53 13.62
CA ILE A 72 5.49 9.01 12.30
C ILE A 72 6.55 9.51 11.35
N GLY A 73 7.16 8.59 10.62
CA GLY A 73 8.21 8.92 9.66
C GLY A 73 8.52 7.77 8.71
N MET A 74 9.46 8.00 7.85
CA MET A 74 9.99 7.03 6.92
C MET A 74 11.21 6.33 7.52
N VAL A 75 11.34 5.04 7.30
CA VAL A 75 12.51 4.27 7.72
C VAL A 75 13.69 4.65 6.85
N LYS A 76 14.69 5.29 7.45
CA LYS A 76 15.94 5.65 6.78
C LYS A 76 16.92 4.50 6.75
N ASP A 77 17.05 3.80 7.89
CA ASP A 77 18.01 2.72 8.07
C ASP A 77 17.60 1.81 9.23
N LYS A 78 18.08 0.56 9.20
CA LYS A 78 17.91 -0.38 10.31
C LYS A 78 19.14 -1.28 10.45
N TYR A 79 19.49 -1.60 11.67
CA TYR A 79 20.55 -2.55 11.98
C TYR A 79 20.25 -3.38 13.24
N SER A 80 20.71 -4.62 13.25
CA SER A 80 20.54 -5.51 14.41
C SER A 80 21.55 -5.18 15.50
N THR A 81 21.12 -5.36 16.74
CA THR A 81 21.98 -5.29 17.92
C THR A 81 22.47 -6.68 18.33
N SER A 82 23.52 -6.76 19.14
CA SER A 82 24.01 -8.02 19.69
C SER A 82 22.97 -8.79 20.53
N SER A 83 21.92 -8.11 21.00
CA SER A 83 20.83 -8.72 21.77
C SER A 83 19.64 -9.18 20.91
N GLY A 84 19.77 -9.19 19.58
CA GLY A 84 18.69 -9.59 18.66
C GLY A 84 17.63 -8.55 18.39
N LYS A 85 17.72 -7.36 19.02
CA LYS A 85 16.81 -6.26 18.72
C LYS A 85 17.30 -5.45 17.54
N TYR A 86 16.44 -4.55 17.02
CA TYR A 86 16.81 -3.65 15.92
C TYR A 86 16.78 -2.20 16.38
N ILE A 87 17.79 -1.45 15.96
CA ILE A 87 17.74 0.01 15.97
C ILE A 87 17.26 0.45 14.59
N VAL A 88 16.16 1.19 14.59
CA VAL A 88 15.51 1.72 13.39
C VAL A 88 15.62 3.24 13.42
N SER A 89 16.20 3.81 12.37
CA SER A 89 16.27 5.27 12.18
C SER A 89 15.02 5.71 11.42
N ILE A 90 14.22 6.54 12.07
CA ILE A 90 12.99 7.13 11.50
C ILE A 90 13.26 8.58 11.17
N GLU A 91 12.93 9.00 9.96
CA GLU A 91 13.04 10.41 9.55
C GLU A 91 11.68 11.01 9.22
N ASP A 92 11.53 12.27 9.59
CA ASP A 92 10.45 13.14 9.12
C ASP A 92 11.02 14.40 8.47
N LYS A 93 10.16 15.32 8.06
CA LYS A 93 10.59 16.62 7.46
C LYS A 93 11.41 17.50 8.41
N THR A 94 11.61 17.12 9.67
CA THR A 94 12.27 17.94 10.71
C THR A 94 13.55 17.34 11.25
N GLY A 95 13.83 16.06 10.97
CA GLY A 95 15.04 15.38 11.43
C GLY A 95 14.93 13.87 11.40
N THR A 96 15.89 13.20 12.05
CA THR A 96 15.97 11.74 12.17
C THR A 96 16.04 11.37 13.64
N PHE A 97 15.30 10.35 14.07
CA PHE A 97 15.32 9.83 15.43
C PHE A 97 15.45 8.31 15.43
N LYS A 98 15.98 7.74 16.52
CA LYS A 98 16.18 6.31 16.64
C LYS A 98 15.08 5.67 17.47
N ALA A 99 14.74 4.42 17.12
CA ALA A 99 13.86 3.58 17.91
C ALA A 99 14.47 2.20 18.09
N LEU A 100 14.40 1.65 19.29
CA LEU A 100 14.76 0.27 19.58
C LEU A 100 13.52 -0.60 19.49
N VAL A 101 13.51 -1.52 18.54
CA VAL A 101 12.39 -2.39 18.21
C VAL A 101 12.75 -3.83 18.52
N ASN A 102 11.78 -4.65 18.96
CA ASN A 102 12.01 -6.07 19.17
C ASN A 102 12.29 -6.81 17.85
N GLU A 103 12.88 -7.99 17.93
CA GLU A 103 13.28 -8.82 16.78
C GLU A 103 12.10 -9.09 15.84
N ARG A 104 10.96 -9.54 16.37
CA ARG A 104 9.78 -9.92 15.60
C ARG A 104 9.25 -8.80 14.69
N GLU A 105 9.22 -7.57 15.20
CA GLU A 105 8.76 -6.42 14.40
C GLU A 105 9.89 -5.87 13.53
N GLY A 106 11.12 -5.88 14.05
CA GLY A 106 12.29 -5.40 13.31
C GLY A 106 12.59 -6.20 12.05
N ASP A 107 12.39 -7.53 12.06
CA ASP A 107 12.58 -8.39 10.87
C ASP A 107 11.69 -7.96 9.70
N LYS A 108 10.50 -7.47 9.99
CA LYS A 108 9.50 -7.06 8.98
C LYS A 108 9.70 -5.64 8.46
N ILE A 109 10.49 -4.83 9.16
CA ILE A 109 10.74 -3.45 8.76
C ILE A 109 11.68 -3.41 7.55
N ILE A 110 11.33 -2.63 6.56
CA ILE A 110 12.17 -2.39 5.37
C ILE A 110 12.50 -0.89 5.25
N PRO A 111 13.67 -0.53 4.67
CA PRO A 111 13.96 0.86 4.34
C PRO A 111 12.89 1.48 3.42
N ASP A 112 12.72 2.80 3.52
CA ASP A 112 11.76 3.62 2.76
C ASP A 112 10.27 3.34 3.04
N GLU A 113 9.93 2.42 3.97
CA GLU A 113 8.54 2.30 4.42
C GLU A 113 8.15 3.41 5.43
N MET A 114 6.88 3.81 5.39
CA MET A 114 6.32 4.73 6.38
C MET A 114 5.82 3.95 7.59
N LEU A 115 6.25 4.37 8.77
CA LEU A 115 5.85 3.76 10.05
C LEU A 115 5.39 4.79 11.06
N GLY A 116 4.52 4.34 11.96
CA GLY A 116 4.31 4.96 13.25
C GLY A 116 4.98 4.12 14.34
N ILE A 117 5.70 4.75 15.24
CA ILE A 117 6.29 4.10 16.41
C ILE A 117 5.77 4.81 17.65
N SER A 118 5.26 4.02 18.60
CA SER A 118 4.92 4.51 19.95
C SER A 118 5.69 3.72 21.00
N GLY A 119 6.02 4.36 22.10
CA GLY A 119 6.81 3.78 23.18
C GLY A 119 7.23 4.81 24.20
N ASN A 120 8.33 4.55 24.88
CA ASN A 120 8.87 5.40 25.95
C ASN A 120 10.24 5.96 25.55
N MET A 121 10.49 7.20 25.91
CA MET A 121 11.78 7.85 25.68
C MET A 121 12.86 7.23 26.57
N GLY A 122 14.02 6.93 25.98
CA GLY A 122 15.24 6.51 26.65
C GLY A 122 16.39 7.46 26.32
N GLY A 123 16.18 8.76 26.57
CA GLY A 123 17.12 9.80 26.15
C GLY A 123 16.99 10.11 24.67
N ASP A 124 17.97 9.71 23.86
CA ASP A 124 18.04 9.93 22.42
C ASP A 124 17.45 8.77 21.56
N ILE A 125 16.71 7.87 22.20
CA ILE A 125 16.07 6.71 21.55
C ILE A 125 14.65 6.49 22.10
N ILE A 126 13.74 5.99 21.25
CA ILE A 126 12.44 5.48 21.71
C ILE A 126 12.56 3.97 21.92
N TYR A 127 12.20 3.47 23.10
CA TYR A 127 11.94 2.05 23.31
C TYR A 127 10.54 1.74 22.80
N ALA A 128 10.47 1.10 21.63
CA ALA A 128 9.19 0.88 20.95
C ALA A 128 8.35 -0.19 21.65
N ASP A 129 7.13 0.21 22.03
CA ASP A 129 6.08 -0.71 22.47
C ASP A 129 5.27 -1.23 21.27
N SER A 130 5.06 -0.39 20.27
CA SER A 130 4.31 -0.72 19.07
C SER A 130 4.92 -0.12 17.81
N VAL A 131 4.88 -0.91 16.71
CA VAL A 131 5.19 -0.49 15.35
C VAL A 131 3.92 -0.59 14.52
N ILE A 132 3.47 0.53 13.98
CA ILE A 132 2.20 0.67 13.30
C ILE A 132 2.45 0.99 11.83
N ARG A 133 1.86 0.19 10.94
CA ARG A 133 1.92 0.37 9.49
C ARG A 133 0.68 1.08 8.96
N PRO A 134 0.76 1.79 7.84
CA PRO A 134 -0.39 2.42 7.20
C PRO A 134 -1.26 1.34 6.55
N ASP A 135 -2.26 0.86 7.29
CA ASP A 135 -3.25 -0.07 6.76
C ASP A 135 -4.36 0.68 6.04
N LEU A 136 -4.91 0.05 5.01
CA LEU A 136 -6.14 0.52 4.39
C LEU A 136 -7.29 0.45 5.40
N PRO A 137 -8.22 1.43 5.38
CA PRO A 137 -9.42 1.32 6.17
C PRO A 137 -10.17 0.04 5.81
N ILE A 138 -10.44 -0.81 6.81
CA ILE A 138 -11.30 -1.97 6.61
C ILE A 138 -12.70 -1.44 6.34
N PRO A 139 -13.30 -1.72 5.18
CA PRO A 139 -14.67 -1.30 4.91
C PRO A 139 -15.64 -1.97 5.89
N ASP A 140 -16.73 -1.29 6.22
CA ASP A 140 -17.80 -1.78 7.10
C ASP A 140 -18.56 -2.95 6.46
N GLY A 141 -17.87 -4.07 6.27
CA GLY A 141 -18.36 -5.30 5.66
C GLY A 141 -17.91 -5.51 4.22
N VAL A 142 -18.05 -6.73 3.77
CA VAL A 142 -17.78 -7.13 2.39
C VAL A 142 -18.98 -6.76 1.54
N LYS A 143 -18.77 -6.01 0.46
CA LYS A 143 -19.82 -5.78 -0.54
C LYS A 143 -20.13 -7.09 -1.23
N THR A 144 -21.38 -7.50 -1.20
CA THR A 144 -21.85 -8.74 -1.81
C THR A 144 -22.93 -8.45 -2.84
N THR A 145 -23.07 -9.31 -3.82
CA THR A 145 -24.22 -9.37 -4.74
C THR A 145 -25.14 -10.51 -4.36
N LYS A 146 -26.38 -10.47 -4.83
CA LYS A 146 -27.34 -11.58 -4.71
C LYS A 146 -27.14 -12.62 -5.81
N ASP A 147 -26.47 -12.24 -6.88
CA ASP A 147 -26.25 -13.09 -8.04
C ASP A 147 -24.97 -13.90 -7.87
N GLU A 148 -25.02 -15.18 -8.17
CA GLU A 148 -23.83 -16.01 -8.27
C GLU A 148 -23.09 -15.67 -9.57
N VAL A 149 -22.08 -14.80 -9.47
CA VAL A 149 -21.31 -14.33 -10.61
C VAL A 149 -19.82 -14.38 -10.30
N LYS A 150 -19.02 -14.80 -11.27
CA LYS A 150 -17.56 -14.80 -11.21
C LYS A 150 -16.99 -13.67 -12.07
N ALA A 151 -15.83 -13.17 -11.67
CA ALA A 151 -15.01 -12.29 -12.48
C ALA A 151 -13.71 -13.01 -12.86
N ALA A 152 -13.39 -13.02 -14.14
CA ALA A 152 -12.10 -13.48 -14.64
C ALA A 152 -11.15 -12.29 -14.75
N TYR A 153 -9.93 -12.45 -14.25
CA TYR A 153 -8.87 -11.44 -14.31
C TYR A 153 -7.72 -11.98 -15.14
N ILE A 154 -7.36 -11.27 -16.20
CA ILE A 154 -6.17 -11.54 -17.00
C ILE A 154 -5.42 -10.23 -17.19
N SER A 155 -4.09 -10.24 -17.16
CA SER A 155 -3.29 -9.02 -17.27
C SER A 155 -2.13 -9.19 -18.23
N ASP A 156 -1.61 -8.05 -18.70
CA ASP A 156 -0.35 -7.96 -19.44
C ASP A 156 -0.28 -8.89 -20.65
N LEU A 157 -1.27 -8.80 -21.50
CA LEU A 157 -1.41 -9.67 -22.67
C LEU A 157 -0.39 -9.38 -23.76
N HIS A 158 0.10 -8.13 -23.88
CA HIS A 158 1.07 -7.68 -24.86
C HIS A 158 0.77 -8.19 -26.28
N ILE A 159 -0.50 -8.07 -26.70
CA ILE A 159 -0.93 -8.51 -28.03
C ILE A 159 -0.22 -7.64 -29.09
N GLY A 160 0.54 -8.29 -29.96
CA GLY A 160 1.38 -7.65 -30.97
C GLY A 160 2.88 -7.81 -30.70
N SER A 161 3.27 -8.21 -29.49
CA SER A 161 4.64 -8.61 -29.18
C SER A 161 4.99 -9.98 -29.78
N GLU A 162 6.25 -10.20 -30.11
CA GLU A 162 6.77 -11.50 -30.56
C GLU A 162 6.64 -12.57 -29.44
N ASP A 163 6.62 -12.14 -28.19
CA ASP A 163 6.51 -13.02 -27.01
C ASP A 163 5.06 -13.30 -26.59
N THR A 164 4.07 -12.77 -27.30
CA THR A 164 2.64 -13.01 -27.01
C THR A 164 2.30 -14.50 -27.08
N LEU A 165 1.74 -15.05 -26.03
CA LEU A 165 1.32 -16.46 -25.96
C LEU A 165 -0.06 -16.67 -26.62
N HIS A 166 -0.13 -16.49 -27.94
CA HIS A 166 -1.37 -16.55 -28.73
C HIS A 166 -2.19 -17.82 -28.43
N ASP A 167 -1.54 -19.01 -28.43
CA ASP A 167 -2.21 -20.29 -28.13
C ASP A 167 -2.90 -20.31 -26.76
N ARG A 168 -2.35 -19.60 -25.78
CA ARG A 168 -2.94 -19.51 -24.45
C ARG A 168 -4.13 -18.58 -24.43
N LEU A 169 -4.04 -17.47 -25.14
CA LEU A 169 -5.13 -16.51 -25.27
C LEU A 169 -6.32 -17.13 -26.03
N ASP A 170 -6.06 -17.82 -27.13
CA ASP A 170 -7.09 -18.53 -27.90
C ASP A 170 -7.81 -19.57 -27.03
N ARG A 171 -7.05 -20.39 -26.29
CA ARG A 171 -7.62 -21.38 -25.37
C ARG A 171 -8.45 -20.75 -24.25
N PHE A 172 -8.06 -19.59 -23.77
CA PHE A 172 -8.85 -18.85 -22.79
C PHE A 172 -10.13 -18.30 -23.41
N ALA A 173 -10.06 -17.75 -24.62
CA ALA A 173 -11.25 -17.29 -25.34
C ALA A 173 -12.23 -18.43 -25.64
N ASP A 174 -11.72 -19.59 -26.07
CA ASP A 174 -12.53 -20.79 -26.28
C ASP A 174 -13.20 -21.24 -24.98
N TRP A 175 -12.46 -21.26 -23.87
CA TRP A 175 -13.00 -21.62 -22.56
C TRP A 175 -14.13 -20.68 -22.12
N LEU A 176 -14.02 -19.37 -22.35
CA LEU A 176 -15.08 -18.40 -22.03
C LEU A 176 -16.40 -18.71 -22.78
N GLY A 177 -16.34 -19.39 -23.92
CA GLY A 177 -17.49 -19.85 -24.70
C GLY A 177 -18.14 -21.15 -24.17
N THR A 178 -17.53 -21.81 -23.18
CA THR A 178 -18.02 -23.10 -22.66
C THR A 178 -19.03 -22.93 -21.53
N THR A 179 -19.74 -24.04 -21.22
CA THR A 179 -20.63 -24.12 -20.04
C THR A 179 -19.86 -23.95 -18.71
N ASP A 180 -18.58 -24.31 -18.67
CA ASP A 180 -17.75 -24.20 -17.48
C ASP A 180 -17.46 -22.72 -17.09
N ALA A 181 -17.61 -21.80 -18.04
CA ALA A 181 -17.49 -20.37 -17.85
C ALA A 181 -18.85 -19.64 -17.80
N SER A 182 -19.96 -20.35 -17.73
CA SER A 182 -21.32 -19.77 -17.81
C SER A 182 -21.62 -18.77 -16.69
N ASP A 183 -20.97 -18.89 -15.53
CA ASP A 183 -21.09 -18.00 -14.38
C ASP A 183 -20.05 -16.84 -14.38
N VAL A 184 -19.21 -16.76 -15.41
CA VAL A 184 -18.28 -15.61 -15.59
C VAL A 184 -19.05 -14.45 -16.21
N GLY A 185 -19.44 -13.49 -15.37
CA GLY A 185 -20.17 -12.29 -15.80
C GLY A 185 -19.26 -11.10 -16.13
N TYR A 186 -18.01 -11.11 -15.67
CA TYR A 186 -17.07 -10.02 -15.86
C TYR A 186 -15.72 -10.53 -16.33
N LEU A 187 -15.13 -9.81 -17.29
CA LEU A 187 -13.73 -9.96 -17.69
C LEU A 187 -12.99 -8.65 -17.40
N VAL A 188 -11.98 -8.72 -16.59
CA VAL A 188 -11.15 -7.56 -16.18
C VAL A 188 -9.75 -7.76 -16.73
N MET A 189 -9.30 -6.82 -17.54
CA MET A 189 -8.01 -6.86 -18.24
C MET A 189 -7.14 -5.65 -17.85
N PRO A 190 -6.51 -5.66 -16.66
CA PRO A 190 -5.56 -4.62 -16.28
C PRO A 190 -4.21 -4.78 -16.98
N GLY A 191 -3.41 -3.71 -17.00
CA GLY A 191 -2.06 -3.71 -17.58
C GLY A 191 -2.05 -3.51 -19.09
N TYR A 192 -0.96 -3.95 -19.73
CA TYR A 192 -0.75 -3.79 -21.16
C TYR A 192 -1.53 -4.85 -21.94
N VAL A 193 -2.60 -4.43 -22.63
CA VAL A 193 -3.42 -5.32 -23.47
C VAL A 193 -2.85 -5.42 -24.86
N VAL A 194 -2.42 -4.32 -25.45
CA VAL A 194 -1.84 -4.21 -26.81
C VAL A 194 -0.53 -3.43 -26.72
N GLU A 195 0.44 -3.82 -27.52
CA GLU A 195 1.75 -3.16 -27.61
C GLU A 195 1.78 -2.09 -28.71
#